data_7a8ac61c9e8b53e8bd878d7f7bbf5cf3
#
_entry.id   7a8ac61c9e8b53e8bd878d7f7bbf5cf3
#
_cell.length_a   1.000
_cell.length_b   1.000
_cell.length_c   1.000
_cell.angle_alpha   90.00
_cell.angle_beta   90.00
_cell.angle_gamma   90.00
#
_symmetry.space_group_name_H-M   'P 1'
#
loop_
_entity.id
_entity.type
_entity.pdbx_description
1 polymer ?
#
loop_
_entity_poly.entity_id
_entity_poly.type
_entity_poly.pdbx_seq_one_letter_code
_entity_poly.pdbx_strand_id
1 'polypeptide(L)'
;MERFIMQDLVAWKERKDRKPLILLGARQVGKTYILKEFGRREFENVAYINCDNNAMVRDLFMPDYNIERILLTIGAITGINIQAGKTLIIMDEIQELRRGLVSLKYFCENAPQYHIACAGSLLGIALAKPSSFPVGKVNFMQIDPMTFSEFLVANGDEHLAKYLETVEELEPIPDA
;
A
#
# COMPACT_ATOMS: atom_id res chain seq x y z
N MET A 1 7.72 -5.68 14.24
CA MET A 1 8.50 -4.49 13.85
C MET A 1 7.50 -3.39 13.55
N GLU A 2 7.54 -2.31 14.29
CA GLU A 2 6.64 -1.18 14.12
C GLU A 2 7.29 -0.15 13.19
N ARG A 3 6.53 0.33 12.22
CA ARG A 3 6.95 1.36 11.27
C ARG A 3 6.02 2.56 11.44
N PHE A 4 6.54 3.77 11.44
CA PHE A 4 5.75 4.99 11.64
C PHE A 4 4.64 5.15 10.61
N ILE A 5 4.86 4.73 9.38
CA ILE A 5 3.86 4.75 8.31
C ILE A 5 2.58 3.96 8.63
N MET A 6 2.60 3.07 9.62
CA MET A 6 1.41 2.33 10.04
C MET A 6 0.30 3.26 10.52
N GLN A 7 0.66 4.34 11.23
CA GLN A 7 -0.30 5.34 11.70
C GLN A 7 -0.96 6.08 10.53
N ASP A 8 -0.18 6.40 9.49
CA ASP A 8 -0.70 7.04 8.27
C ASP A 8 -1.64 6.11 7.49
N LEU A 9 -1.35 4.81 7.46
CA LEU A 9 -2.22 3.81 6.85
C LEU A 9 -3.55 3.68 7.59
N VAL A 10 -3.53 3.70 8.93
CA VAL A 10 -4.76 3.71 9.75
C VAL A 10 -5.55 4.99 9.51
N ALA A 11 -4.88 6.15 9.52
CA ALA A 11 -5.53 7.43 9.21
C ALA A 11 -6.14 7.43 7.80
N TRP A 12 -5.47 6.87 6.79
CA TRP A 12 -6.01 6.71 5.44
C TRP A 12 -7.28 5.83 5.43
N LYS A 13 -7.29 4.73 6.16
CA LYS A 13 -8.46 3.83 6.27
C LYS A 13 -9.71 4.57 6.73
N GLU A 14 -9.58 5.45 7.72
CA GLU A 14 -10.68 6.16 8.36
C GLU A 14 -11.17 7.41 7.58
N ARG A 15 -10.49 7.82 6.53
CA ARG A 15 -10.85 9.02 5.76
C ARG A 15 -12.18 8.81 5.03
N LYS A 16 -13.08 9.80 5.15
CA LYS A 16 -14.35 9.83 4.42
C LYS A 16 -14.18 10.02 2.91
N ASP A 17 -13.16 10.77 2.51
CA ASP A 17 -12.76 11.04 1.11
C ASP A 17 -11.69 10.07 0.60
N ARG A 18 -11.56 8.90 1.24
CA ARG A 18 -10.58 7.87 0.89
C ARG A 18 -10.69 7.47 -0.57
N LYS A 19 -9.53 7.40 -1.22
CA LYS A 19 -9.34 6.88 -2.56
C LYS A 19 -8.44 5.64 -2.49
N PRO A 20 -8.41 4.79 -3.53
CA PRO A 20 -7.39 3.74 -3.61
C PRO A 20 -5.99 4.29 -3.31
N LEU A 21 -5.23 3.57 -2.49
CA LEU A 21 -3.90 3.99 -2.06
C LEU A 21 -2.85 3.41 -3.00
N ILE A 22 -1.83 4.20 -3.33
CA ILE A 22 -0.59 3.73 -3.92
C ILE A 22 0.55 4.04 -2.96
N LEU A 23 1.13 2.99 -2.39
CA LEU A 23 2.31 3.05 -1.53
C LEU A 23 3.55 3.02 -2.40
N LEU A 24 4.26 4.14 -2.46
CA LEU A 24 5.49 4.34 -3.21
C LEU A 24 6.72 4.14 -2.34
N GLY A 25 7.80 3.70 -2.92
CA GLY A 25 9.08 3.58 -2.25
C GLY A 25 10.09 2.79 -3.08
N ALA A 26 11.36 2.87 -2.71
CA ALA A 26 12.42 2.11 -3.36
C ALA A 26 12.13 0.59 -3.32
N ARG A 27 12.85 -0.18 -4.14
CA ARG A 27 12.78 -1.64 -4.03
C ARG A 27 13.30 -2.08 -2.65
N GLN A 28 12.71 -3.14 -2.09
CA GLN A 28 13.13 -3.79 -0.84
C GLN A 28 12.97 -2.95 0.45
N VAL A 29 12.26 -1.82 0.43
CA VAL A 29 11.97 -1.02 1.65
C VAL A 29 10.85 -1.59 2.51
N GLY A 30 10.24 -2.71 2.11
CA GLY A 30 9.20 -3.39 2.91
C GLY A 30 7.77 -3.02 2.57
N LYS A 31 7.47 -2.46 1.39
CA LYS A 31 6.09 -2.10 0.95
C LYS A 31 5.09 -3.23 1.13
N THR A 32 5.40 -4.39 0.55
CA THR A 32 4.54 -5.59 0.61
C THR A 32 4.32 -6.05 2.05
N TYR A 33 5.40 -6.05 2.85
CA TYR A 33 5.33 -6.45 4.26
C TYR A 33 4.38 -5.52 5.04
N ILE A 34 4.56 -4.20 4.92
CA ILE A 34 3.78 -3.23 5.69
C ILE A 34 2.30 -3.25 5.30
N LEU A 35 1.97 -3.41 4.00
CA LEU A 35 0.58 -3.53 3.55
C LEU A 35 -0.09 -4.82 4.06
N LYS A 36 0.63 -5.94 4.05
CA LYS A 36 0.12 -7.21 4.60
C LYS A 36 -0.09 -7.11 6.11
N GLU A 37 0.85 -6.50 6.83
CA GLU A 37 0.75 -6.30 8.27
C GLU A 37 -0.39 -5.34 8.63
N PHE A 38 -0.56 -4.25 7.88
CA PHE A 38 -1.71 -3.35 7.98
C PHE A 38 -3.02 -4.09 7.76
N GLY A 39 -3.10 -4.90 6.71
CA GLY A 39 -4.29 -5.71 6.43
C GLY A 39 -4.61 -6.68 7.56
N ARG A 40 -3.59 -7.36 8.10
CA ARG A 40 -3.75 -8.31 9.20
C ARG A 40 -4.25 -7.65 10.50
N ARG A 41 -3.83 -6.41 10.77
CA ARG A 41 -4.22 -5.68 12.00
C ARG A 41 -5.59 -5.03 11.89
N GLU A 42 -5.92 -4.51 10.72
CA GLU A 42 -7.01 -3.56 10.55
C GLU A 42 -8.22 -4.10 9.78
N PHE A 43 -8.12 -5.30 9.20
CA PHE A 43 -9.17 -5.90 8.40
C PHE A 43 -9.45 -7.35 8.82
N GLU A 44 -10.66 -7.82 8.53
CA GLU A 44 -11.02 -9.23 8.76
C GLU A 44 -10.32 -10.16 7.76
N ASN A 45 -10.11 -9.68 6.53
CA ASN A 45 -9.52 -10.44 5.43
C ASN A 45 -8.56 -9.60 4.59
N VAL A 46 -7.60 -10.28 3.96
CA VAL A 46 -6.65 -9.67 3.01
C VAL A 46 -6.65 -10.46 1.71
N ALA A 47 -7.07 -9.82 0.63
CA ALA A 47 -6.96 -10.37 -0.72
C ALA A 47 -5.69 -9.82 -1.38
N TYR A 48 -4.63 -10.64 -1.44
CA TYR A 48 -3.32 -10.24 -1.97
C TYR A 48 -3.11 -10.77 -3.39
N ILE A 49 -2.75 -9.87 -4.32
CA ILE A 49 -2.41 -10.19 -5.70
C ILE A 49 -1.04 -9.61 -6.02
N ASN A 50 -0.16 -10.44 -6.58
CA ASN A 50 1.07 -9.96 -7.22
C ASN A 50 0.78 -9.74 -8.70
N CYS A 51 1.01 -8.51 -9.19
CA CYS A 51 0.77 -8.12 -10.58
C CYS A 51 1.96 -8.44 -11.50
N ASP A 52 3.12 -8.78 -10.93
CA ASP A 52 4.31 -9.14 -11.71
C ASP A 52 4.18 -10.57 -12.23
N ASN A 53 4.42 -10.71 -13.54
CA ASN A 53 4.49 -11.99 -14.26
C ASN A 53 3.34 -13.00 -13.98
N ASN A 54 2.13 -12.50 -13.74
CA ASN A 54 0.96 -13.31 -13.44
C ASN A 54 -0.08 -13.19 -14.57
N ALA A 55 -0.19 -14.22 -15.41
CA ALA A 55 -1.12 -14.24 -16.54
C ALA A 55 -2.58 -14.09 -16.10
N MET A 56 -3.01 -14.80 -15.04
CA MET A 56 -4.38 -14.72 -14.52
C MET A 56 -4.75 -13.32 -14.05
N VAL A 57 -3.81 -12.62 -13.40
CA VAL A 57 -4.00 -11.23 -12.95
C VAL A 57 -3.98 -10.26 -14.12
N ARG A 58 -3.17 -10.53 -15.15
CA ARG A 58 -3.13 -9.72 -16.38
C ARG A 58 -4.48 -9.76 -17.09
N ASP A 59 -5.07 -10.94 -17.21
CA ASP A 59 -6.34 -11.16 -17.89
C ASP A 59 -7.53 -10.59 -17.09
N LEU A 60 -7.39 -10.40 -15.79
CA LEU A 60 -8.40 -9.84 -14.91
C LEU A 60 -8.99 -8.51 -15.42
N PHE A 61 -8.14 -7.64 -15.96
CA PHE A 61 -8.54 -6.29 -16.41
C PHE A 61 -8.69 -6.17 -17.94
N MET A 62 -8.49 -7.25 -18.70
CA MET A 62 -8.51 -7.20 -20.17
C MET A 62 -9.89 -6.98 -20.78
N PRO A 63 -10.97 -7.62 -20.30
CA PRO A 63 -12.29 -7.46 -20.94
C PRO A 63 -12.87 -6.06 -20.77
N ASP A 64 -12.92 -5.58 -19.51
CA ASP A 64 -13.55 -4.33 -19.12
C ASP A 64 -13.10 -3.89 -17.71
N TYR A 65 -13.74 -2.83 -17.18
CA TYR A 65 -13.57 -2.36 -15.81
C TYR A 65 -14.84 -2.60 -14.95
N ASN A 66 -15.58 -3.67 -15.23
CA ASN A 66 -16.73 -4.05 -14.40
C ASN A 66 -16.24 -4.49 -13.01
N ILE A 67 -16.62 -3.70 -12.00
CA ILE A 67 -16.13 -3.89 -10.62
C ILE A 67 -16.58 -5.22 -10.03
N GLU A 68 -17.83 -5.62 -10.23
CA GLU A 68 -18.36 -6.86 -9.68
C GLU A 68 -17.61 -8.07 -10.21
N ARG A 69 -17.38 -8.11 -11.54
CA ARG A 69 -16.59 -9.17 -12.18
C ARG A 69 -15.15 -9.17 -11.66
N ILE A 70 -14.52 -8.00 -11.53
CA ILE A 70 -13.16 -7.87 -11.02
C ILE A 70 -13.08 -8.42 -9.58
N LEU A 71 -14.01 -8.03 -8.71
CA LEU A 71 -14.04 -8.49 -7.32
C LEU A 71 -14.26 -9.99 -7.21
N LEU A 72 -15.20 -10.54 -7.99
CA LEU A 72 -15.44 -12.00 -8.05
C LEU A 72 -14.18 -12.75 -8.50
N THR A 73 -13.50 -12.24 -9.53
CA THR A 73 -12.27 -12.88 -10.04
C THR A 73 -11.12 -12.78 -9.05
N ILE A 74 -10.94 -11.62 -8.39
CA ILE A 74 -9.97 -11.49 -7.29
C ILE A 74 -10.28 -12.48 -6.18
N GLY A 75 -11.55 -12.59 -5.79
CA GLY A 75 -12.00 -13.57 -4.79
C GLY A 75 -11.65 -15.01 -5.18
N ALA A 76 -11.88 -15.38 -6.44
CA ALA A 76 -11.55 -16.72 -6.96
C ALA A 76 -10.03 -16.97 -6.97
N ILE A 77 -9.22 -15.99 -7.38
CA ILE A 77 -7.76 -16.13 -7.41
C ILE A 77 -7.18 -16.25 -6.00
N THR A 78 -7.69 -15.48 -5.05
CA THR A 78 -7.14 -15.40 -3.68
C THR A 78 -7.76 -16.38 -2.70
N GLY A 79 -8.90 -16.99 -3.05
CA GLY A 79 -9.69 -17.81 -2.14
C GLY A 79 -10.41 -16.99 -1.04
N ILE A 80 -10.48 -15.67 -1.18
CA ILE A 80 -11.04 -14.75 -0.17
C ILE A 80 -12.41 -14.24 -0.62
N ASN A 81 -13.41 -14.32 0.26
CA ASN A 81 -14.68 -13.64 0.05
C ASN A 81 -14.53 -12.15 0.31
N ILE A 82 -14.50 -11.35 -0.76
CA ILE A 82 -14.26 -9.90 -0.68
C ILE A 82 -15.52 -9.19 -0.19
N GLN A 83 -15.43 -8.57 0.98
CA GLN A 83 -16.51 -7.82 1.62
C GLN A 83 -16.14 -6.34 1.76
N ALA A 84 -17.07 -5.46 1.39
CA ALA A 84 -16.90 -4.02 1.56
C ALA A 84 -16.64 -3.65 3.03
N GLY A 85 -15.65 -2.82 3.27
CA GLY A 85 -15.25 -2.37 4.61
C GLY A 85 -14.46 -3.39 5.44
N LYS A 86 -14.50 -4.69 5.09
CA LYS A 86 -13.91 -5.78 5.88
C LYS A 86 -12.67 -6.41 5.24
N THR A 87 -12.54 -6.31 3.94
CA THR A 87 -11.42 -6.88 3.18
C THR A 87 -10.51 -5.79 2.64
N LEU A 88 -9.22 -5.89 2.90
CA LEU A 88 -8.20 -5.10 2.19
C LEU A 88 -7.76 -5.84 0.94
N ILE A 89 -7.91 -5.21 -0.21
CA ILE A 89 -7.37 -5.71 -1.49
C ILE A 89 -5.98 -5.10 -1.67
N ILE A 90 -4.96 -5.94 -1.78
CA ILE A 90 -3.57 -5.53 -2.01
C ILE A 90 -3.18 -5.94 -3.43
N MET A 91 -2.76 -4.96 -4.25
CA MET A 91 -2.19 -5.17 -5.57
C MET A 91 -0.71 -4.78 -5.52
N ASP A 92 0.16 -5.79 -5.49
CA ASP A 92 1.61 -5.60 -5.41
C ASP A 92 2.21 -5.49 -6.83
N GLU A 93 3.27 -4.66 -6.97
CA GLU A 93 3.94 -4.35 -8.24
C GLU A 93 2.96 -3.87 -9.32
N ILE A 94 2.03 -2.97 -8.94
CA ILE A 94 0.91 -2.51 -9.78
C ILE A 94 1.37 -1.85 -11.08
N GLN A 95 2.60 -1.32 -11.16
CA GLN A 95 3.15 -0.73 -12.39
C GLN A 95 3.31 -1.75 -13.52
N GLU A 96 3.43 -3.04 -13.21
CA GLU A 96 3.51 -4.12 -14.20
C GLU A 96 2.15 -4.35 -14.89
N LEU A 97 1.08 -3.80 -14.33
CA LEU A 97 -0.27 -3.98 -14.82
C LEU A 97 -0.93 -2.63 -15.18
N ARG A 98 -0.66 -2.13 -16.38
CA ARG A 98 -1.15 -0.82 -16.84
C ARG A 98 -2.68 -0.68 -16.69
N ARG A 99 -3.45 -1.70 -17.08
CA ARG A 99 -4.92 -1.69 -16.94
C ARG A 99 -5.36 -1.78 -15.47
N GLY A 100 -4.56 -2.38 -14.60
CA GLY A 100 -4.77 -2.37 -13.16
C GLY A 100 -4.68 -0.95 -12.58
N LEU A 101 -3.67 -0.17 -12.98
CA LEU A 101 -3.57 1.25 -12.60
C LEU A 101 -4.80 2.05 -13.04
N VAL A 102 -5.26 1.85 -14.30
CA VAL A 102 -6.48 2.52 -14.80
C VAL A 102 -7.72 2.11 -14.01
N SER A 103 -7.81 0.85 -13.58
CA SER A 103 -8.97 0.34 -12.82
C SER A 103 -9.18 1.08 -11.51
N LEU A 104 -8.13 1.63 -10.89
CA LEU A 104 -8.23 2.39 -9.63
C LEU A 104 -9.16 3.59 -9.74
N LYS A 105 -9.26 4.22 -10.94
CA LYS A 105 -10.23 5.27 -11.20
C LYS A 105 -11.65 4.76 -11.00
N TYR A 106 -11.97 3.61 -11.57
CA TYR A 106 -13.32 3.04 -11.51
C TYR A 106 -13.67 2.57 -10.10
N PHE A 107 -12.71 2.04 -9.35
CA PHE A 107 -12.91 1.75 -7.93
C PHE A 107 -13.17 3.02 -7.13
N CYS A 108 -12.43 4.09 -7.37
CA CYS A 108 -12.64 5.36 -6.70
C CYS A 108 -14.03 5.94 -6.96
N GLU A 109 -14.53 5.84 -8.20
CA GLU A 109 -15.79 6.47 -8.63
C GLU A 109 -17.02 5.61 -8.32
N ASN A 110 -16.92 4.30 -8.50
CA ASN A 110 -18.07 3.39 -8.51
C ASN A 110 -18.09 2.42 -7.32
N ALA A 111 -17.00 2.30 -6.57
CA ALA A 111 -16.89 1.32 -5.48
C ALA A 111 -16.02 1.83 -4.30
N PRO A 112 -16.26 3.05 -3.78
CA PRO A 112 -15.44 3.64 -2.73
C PRO A 112 -15.51 2.87 -1.40
N GLN A 113 -16.50 2.00 -1.23
CA GLN A 113 -16.66 1.15 -0.05
C GLN A 113 -15.58 0.05 0.07
N TYR A 114 -14.88 -0.27 -1.02
CA TYR A 114 -13.78 -1.25 -0.99
C TYR A 114 -12.45 -0.58 -0.69
N HIS A 115 -11.65 -1.21 0.15
CA HIS A 115 -10.31 -0.74 0.50
C HIS A 115 -9.29 -1.38 -0.43
N ILE A 116 -8.61 -0.55 -1.21
CA ILE A 116 -7.58 -0.98 -2.15
C ILE A 116 -6.29 -0.27 -1.84
N ALA A 117 -5.24 -1.03 -1.61
CA ALA A 117 -3.88 -0.55 -1.43
C ALA A 117 -2.96 -1.22 -2.46
N CYS A 118 -2.24 -0.42 -3.21
CA CYS A 118 -1.28 -0.88 -4.19
C CYS A 118 0.14 -0.61 -3.70
N ALA A 119 1.05 -1.53 -3.95
CA ALA A 119 2.48 -1.27 -3.84
C ALA A 119 3.09 -1.12 -5.23
N GLY A 120 4.02 -0.16 -5.36
CA GLY A 120 4.73 0.05 -6.61
C GLY A 120 6.07 0.75 -6.38
N SER A 121 7.00 0.53 -7.31
CA SER A 121 8.25 1.29 -7.29
C SER A 121 8.00 2.71 -7.82
N LEU A 122 8.63 3.71 -7.19
CA LEU A 122 8.51 5.11 -7.61
C LEU A 122 8.87 5.30 -9.09
N LEU A 123 9.95 4.66 -9.53
CA LEU A 123 10.41 4.72 -10.92
C LEU A 123 9.41 4.06 -11.88
N GLY A 124 8.88 2.90 -11.54
CA GLY A 124 7.91 2.18 -12.38
C GLY A 124 6.63 2.99 -12.59
N ILE A 125 6.14 3.66 -11.55
CA ILE A 125 4.94 4.50 -11.64
C ILE A 125 5.21 5.81 -12.39
N ALA A 126 6.38 6.43 -12.19
CA ALA A 126 6.78 7.64 -12.91
C ALA A 126 6.94 7.41 -14.42
N LEU A 127 7.31 6.19 -14.84
CA LEU A 127 7.42 5.81 -16.26
C LEU A 127 6.07 5.44 -16.90
N ALA A 128 5.00 5.29 -16.12
CA ALA A 128 3.66 5.10 -16.65
C ALA A 128 3.25 6.35 -17.46
N LYS A 129 2.82 6.12 -18.72
CA LYS A 129 2.42 7.24 -19.60
C LYS A 129 1.31 8.07 -18.96
N PRO A 130 1.38 9.42 -18.99
CA PRO A 130 0.40 10.33 -18.37
C PRO A 130 -1.06 10.03 -18.73
N SER A 131 -1.32 9.56 -19.95
CA SER A 131 -2.67 9.26 -20.46
C SER A 131 -3.36 8.07 -19.78
N SER A 132 -2.66 7.26 -19.00
CA SER A 132 -3.22 6.08 -18.32
C SER A 132 -3.21 6.16 -16.81
N PHE A 133 -2.65 7.24 -16.24
CA PHE A 133 -2.56 7.39 -14.80
C PHE A 133 -3.85 8.01 -14.22
N PRO A 134 -4.42 7.48 -13.13
CA PRO A 134 -5.68 7.98 -12.54
C PRO A 134 -5.44 9.24 -11.69
N VAL A 135 -5.04 10.35 -12.32
CA VAL A 135 -4.77 11.62 -11.64
C VAL A 135 -5.98 12.05 -10.80
N GLY A 136 -5.74 12.39 -9.54
CA GLY A 136 -6.78 12.84 -8.62
C GLY A 136 -7.77 11.75 -8.14
N LYS A 137 -7.61 10.49 -8.57
CA LYS A 137 -8.45 9.34 -8.20
C LYS A 137 -7.76 8.33 -7.29
N VAL A 138 -6.56 8.63 -6.86
CA VAL A 138 -5.76 7.82 -5.93
C VAL A 138 -5.16 8.71 -4.85
N ASN A 139 -4.89 8.14 -3.69
CA ASN A 139 -4.03 8.71 -2.66
C ASN A 139 -2.61 8.15 -2.84
N PHE A 140 -1.62 8.96 -2.52
CA PHE A 140 -0.23 8.53 -2.47
C PHE A 140 0.28 8.56 -1.05
N MET A 141 1.10 7.58 -0.74
CA MET A 141 1.87 7.52 0.49
C MET A 141 3.27 7.02 0.14
N GLN A 142 4.28 7.56 0.77
CA GLN A 142 5.66 7.16 0.53
C GLN A 142 6.20 6.40 1.74
N ILE A 143 6.89 5.30 1.46
CA ILE A 143 7.67 4.59 2.47
C ILE A 143 9.15 4.68 2.10
N ASP A 144 9.91 5.21 3.02
CA ASP A 144 11.37 5.32 2.92
C ASP A 144 12.05 4.10 3.58
N PRO A 145 13.34 3.88 3.34
CA PRO A 145 14.12 2.94 4.14
C PRO A 145 13.92 3.19 5.63
N MET A 146 14.07 2.13 6.42
CA MET A 146 13.94 2.23 7.88
C MET A 146 14.90 3.29 8.43
N THR A 147 14.36 4.22 9.21
CA THR A 147 15.17 5.20 9.91
C THR A 147 15.93 4.56 11.07
N PHE A 148 16.97 5.23 11.56
CA PHE A 148 17.70 4.73 12.71
C PHE A 148 16.82 4.66 13.97
N SER A 149 15.94 5.63 14.18
CA SER A 149 14.98 5.61 15.27
C SER A 149 14.00 4.41 15.17
N GLU A 150 13.47 4.11 13.99
CA GLU A 150 12.65 2.91 13.77
C GLU A 150 13.43 1.62 14.04
N PHE A 151 14.72 1.57 13.67
CA PHE A 151 15.60 0.44 13.93
C PHE A 151 15.82 0.23 15.44
N LEU A 152 16.07 1.31 16.20
CA LEU A 152 16.20 1.25 17.66
C LEU A 152 14.92 0.74 18.33
N VAL A 153 13.77 1.30 17.97
CA VAL A 153 12.46 0.83 18.47
C VAL A 153 12.25 -0.65 18.15
N ALA A 154 12.62 -1.10 16.95
CA ALA A 154 12.48 -2.49 16.54
C ALA A 154 13.37 -3.45 17.34
N ASN A 155 14.49 -2.96 17.87
CA ASN A 155 15.41 -3.73 18.75
C ASN A 155 15.05 -3.64 20.25
N GLY A 156 14.05 -2.85 20.62
CA GLY A 156 13.66 -2.65 22.02
C GLY A 156 14.31 -1.45 22.71
N ASP A 157 15.09 -0.65 21.97
CA ASP A 157 15.81 0.52 22.47
C ASP A 157 14.99 1.80 22.34
N GLU A 158 13.72 1.76 22.77
CA GLU A 158 12.79 2.91 22.68
C GLU A 158 13.28 4.16 23.41
N HIS A 159 14.01 3.97 24.53
CA HIS A 159 14.58 5.07 25.29
C HIS A 159 15.64 5.82 24.49
N LEU A 160 16.49 5.09 23.77
CA LEU A 160 17.54 5.68 22.92
C LEU A 160 16.91 6.39 21.71
N ALA A 161 15.87 5.80 21.10
CA ALA A 161 15.14 6.44 20.02
C ALA A 161 14.56 7.80 20.47
N LYS A 162 13.89 7.85 21.64
CA LYS A 162 13.36 9.10 22.20
C LYS A 162 14.46 10.10 22.56
N TYR A 163 15.58 9.64 23.10
CA TYR A 163 16.71 10.51 23.40
C TYR A 163 17.23 11.20 22.13
N LEU A 164 17.40 10.46 21.02
CA LEU A 164 17.85 11.00 19.75
C LEU A 164 16.91 12.06 19.17
N GLU A 165 15.62 12.00 19.44
CA GLU A 165 14.66 13.04 19.02
C GLU A 165 14.84 14.36 19.78
N THR A 166 15.50 14.33 20.96
CA THR A 166 15.72 15.50 21.81
C THR A 166 17.12 16.11 21.65
N VAL A 167 18.03 15.41 20.95
CA VAL A 167 19.42 15.88 20.77
C VAL A 167 19.47 16.88 19.62
N GLU A 168 19.95 18.09 19.87
CA GLU A 168 20.28 19.07 18.84
C GLU A 168 21.55 18.63 18.08
N GLU A 169 21.63 18.99 16.78
CA GLU A 169 22.60 18.47 15.78
C GLU A 169 24.10 18.55 16.14
N LEU A 170 24.49 19.04 17.28
CA LEU A 170 25.90 19.27 17.65
C LEU A 170 26.27 18.84 19.08
N GLU A 171 25.40 18.16 19.81
CA GLU A 171 25.75 17.68 21.15
C GLU A 171 26.42 16.29 21.09
N PRO A 172 27.54 16.08 21.79
CA PRO A 172 28.14 14.74 21.87
C PRO A 172 27.22 13.78 22.60
N ILE A 173 26.99 12.61 22.01
CA ILE A 173 26.21 11.53 22.65
C ILE A 173 27.00 11.06 23.90
N PRO A 174 26.38 11.00 25.08
CA PRO A 174 27.04 10.47 26.27
C PRO A 174 27.48 9.01 26.04
N ASP A 175 28.65 8.69 26.54
CA ASP A 175 29.14 7.31 26.54
C ASP A 175 28.16 6.43 27.33
N ALA A 176 27.80 5.27 26.74
CA ALA A 176 26.85 4.32 27.31
C ALA A 176 27.51 3.43 28.40
#